data_d699cf512328e2769d2bd23ae1de50f0
#
_entry.id   d699cf512328e2769d2bd23ae1de50f0
#
_cell.length_a   1.000
_cell.length_b   1.000
_cell.length_c   1.000
_cell.angle_alpha   90.00
_cell.angle_beta   90.00
_cell.angle_gamma   90.00
#
_symmetry.space_group_name_H-M   'P 1'
#
loop_
_entity.id
_entity.type
_entity.pdbx_description
1 polymer ?
#
loop_
_entity_poly.entity_id
_entity_poly.type
_entity_poly.pdbx_seq_one_letter_code
_entity_poly.pdbx_strand_id
1 'polypeptide(L)'
;MTDTTILLAGHGSRNQEGNEEIERFARAWREKHPAWRIEVCFIEHASVLLNDGLDRAAANAERVVLVPFILNAAGHVKMEMPAAVDAARVRHPQVEFLVTRHLGMGRELFAVLQAQVDRQMKALAVPDPQTTGVVLLGRGSSDAGANGELARMARWIFEANEHELVDLAFTGVTWPRLETIVQRQIKLGMMQVVIVPVYLFTGVLIERIKAQVERLRQQYPQVAFGLGTHFGFDQGIFDLLDARVVGDELPMGSLLECDGCKYRAAAQTEHLHDHSHTAVEPDAGHDHARCQHAH
;
A
#
# COMPACT_ATOMS: atom_id res chain seq x y z
N MET A 1 9.13 -18.00 22.09
CA MET A 1 7.89 -17.27 21.77
C MET A 1 6.80 -18.32 21.53
N THR A 2 6.42 -18.99 22.58
CA THR A 2 5.38 -19.99 22.59
C THR A 2 4.06 -19.26 22.47
N ASP A 3 3.23 -19.66 21.53
CA ASP A 3 1.83 -19.29 21.32
C ASP A 3 1.50 -17.88 20.77
N THR A 4 2.42 -17.25 20.04
CA THR A 4 2.09 -16.02 19.28
C THR A 4 1.90 -16.35 17.79
N THR A 5 0.77 -15.94 17.22
CA THR A 5 0.52 -15.99 15.78
C THR A 5 0.62 -14.56 15.20
N ILE A 6 1.41 -14.39 14.17
CA ILE A 6 1.49 -13.16 13.37
C ILE A 6 0.50 -13.29 12.23
N LEU A 7 -0.46 -12.39 12.15
CA LEU A 7 -1.48 -12.38 11.10
C LEU A 7 -1.19 -11.22 10.13
N LEU A 8 -0.62 -11.55 8.96
CA LEU A 8 -0.34 -10.59 7.90
C LEU A 8 -1.64 -10.26 7.15
N ALA A 9 -2.09 -9.02 7.21
CA ALA A 9 -3.32 -8.58 6.58
C ALA A 9 -3.06 -7.77 5.31
N GLY A 10 -3.28 -8.38 4.16
CA GLY A 10 -3.24 -7.70 2.86
C GLY A 10 -4.55 -6.98 2.53
N HIS A 11 -4.50 -6.03 1.60
CA HIS A 11 -5.74 -5.37 1.14
C HIS A 11 -6.67 -6.35 0.41
N GLY A 12 -6.09 -7.21 -0.40
CA GLY A 12 -6.81 -8.06 -1.34
C GLY A 12 -7.00 -7.40 -2.71
N SER A 13 -7.16 -8.21 -3.72
CA SER A 13 -7.27 -7.79 -5.13
C SER A 13 -8.23 -8.69 -5.89
N ARG A 14 -9.01 -8.09 -6.80
CA ARG A 14 -9.78 -8.86 -7.80
C ARG A 14 -8.89 -9.63 -8.77
N ASN A 15 -7.62 -9.21 -8.90
CA ASN A 15 -6.62 -9.99 -9.63
C ASN A 15 -6.01 -11.01 -8.66
N GLN A 16 -6.24 -12.28 -8.93
CA GLN A 16 -5.76 -13.40 -8.13
C GLN A 16 -4.23 -13.39 -7.99
N GLU A 17 -3.49 -13.02 -9.04
CA GLU A 17 -2.03 -12.95 -9.01
C GLU A 17 -1.49 -12.01 -7.91
N GLY A 18 -2.18 -10.87 -7.66
CA GLY A 18 -1.82 -9.96 -6.58
C GLY A 18 -1.98 -10.60 -5.19
N ASN A 19 -3.03 -11.40 -4.98
CA ASN A 19 -3.22 -12.14 -3.74
C ASN A 19 -2.16 -13.25 -3.58
N GLU A 20 -1.86 -13.97 -4.68
CA GLU A 20 -0.81 -15.00 -4.70
C GLU A 20 0.57 -14.43 -4.41
N GLU A 21 0.87 -13.19 -4.82
CA GLU A 21 2.12 -12.52 -4.46
C GLU A 21 2.23 -12.27 -2.95
N ILE A 22 1.15 -11.84 -2.29
CA ILE A 22 1.12 -11.69 -0.83
C ILE A 22 1.34 -13.04 -0.14
N GLU A 23 0.74 -14.11 -0.65
CA GLU A 23 0.96 -15.46 -0.15
C GLU A 23 2.41 -15.93 -0.37
N ARG A 24 3.01 -15.63 -1.54
CA ARG A 24 4.44 -15.90 -1.80
C ARG A 24 5.34 -15.10 -0.85
N PHE A 25 5.02 -13.84 -0.62
CA PHE A 25 5.73 -13.01 0.34
C PHE A 25 5.68 -13.62 1.74
N ALA A 26 4.50 -14.01 2.21
CA ALA A 26 4.36 -14.64 3.52
C ALA A 26 5.15 -15.95 3.64
N ARG A 27 5.23 -16.75 2.56
CA ARG A 27 6.10 -17.95 2.54
C ARG A 27 7.58 -17.57 2.69
N ALA A 28 8.06 -16.60 1.92
CA ALA A 28 9.44 -16.12 2.02
C ALA A 28 9.73 -15.54 3.41
N TRP A 29 8.75 -14.89 4.03
CA TRP A 29 8.88 -14.34 5.37
C TRP A 29 8.94 -15.45 6.45
N ARG A 30 8.14 -16.53 6.30
CA ARG A 30 8.25 -17.73 7.16
C ARG A 30 9.61 -18.40 7.05
N GLU A 31 10.16 -18.48 5.83
CA GLU A 31 11.50 -19.08 5.61
C GLU A 31 12.62 -18.27 6.31
N LYS A 32 12.47 -16.94 6.39
CA LYS A 32 13.40 -16.09 7.15
C LYS A 32 13.24 -16.24 8.67
N HIS A 33 12.03 -16.56 9.13
CA HIS A 33 11.68 -16.65 10.54
C HIS A 33 11.01 -18.02 10.88
N PRO A 34 11.76 -19.13 10.87
CA PRO A 34 11.18 -20.46 11.10
C PRO A 34 10.51 -20.64 12.47
N ALA A 35 10.86 -19.79 13.45
CA ALA A 35 10.26 -19.81 14.78
C ALA A 35 8.93 -19.03 14.87
N TRP A 36 8.57 -18.30 13.82
CA TRP A 36 7.34 -17.49 13.80
C TRP A 36 6.21 -18.24 13.12
N ARG A 37 5.06 -18.25 13.77
CA ARG A 37 3.83 -18.69 13.13
C ARG A 37 3.21 -17.50 12.40
N ILE A 38 3.27 -17.49 11.06
CA ILE A 38 2.76 -16.43 10.20
C ILE A 38 1.58 -16.96 9.41
N GLU A 39 0.43 -16.31 9.53
CA GLU A 39 -0.79 -16.57 8.76
C GLU A 39 -1.12 -15.35 7.90
N VAL A 40 -1.97 -15.54 6.88
CA VAL A 40 -2.35 -14.48 5.94
C VAL A 40 -3.87 -14.34 5.93
N CYS A 41 -4.33 -13.11 5.91
CA CYS A 41 -5.72 -12.77 5.61
C CYS A 41 -5.79 -11.52 4.74
N PHE A 42 -6.99 -11.19 4.29
CA PHE A 42 -7.22 -10.06 3.40
C PHE A 42 -8.43 -9.26 3.88
N ILE A 43 -8.46 -7.97 3.55
CA ILE A 43 -9.62 -7.13 3.83
C ILE A 43 -10.76 -7.50 2.89
N GLU A 44 -10.46 -7.67 1.58
CA GLU A 44 -11.46 -7.95 0.56
C GLU A 44 -10.91 -8.88 -0.55
N HIS A 45 -11.79 -9.37 -1.42
CA HIS A 45 -11.45 -10.07 -2.67
C HIS A 45 -10.49 -11.27 -2.52
N ALA A 46 -10.63 -12.03 -1.43
CA ALA A 46 -9.86 -13.25 -1.20
C ALA A 46 -10.68 -14.30 -0.44
N SER A 47 -10.18 -15.53 -0.37
CA SER A 47 -10.85 -16.66 0.29
C SER A 47 -10.83 -16.57 1.81
N VAL A 48 -9.78 -15.98 2.40
CA VAL A 48 -9.63 -15.79 3.85
C VAL A 48 -9.75 -14.32 4.15
N LEU A 49 -10.92 -13.91 4.57
CA LEU A 49 -11.15 -12.53 4.97
C LEU A 49 -10.69 -12.27 6.41
N LEU A 50 -10.65 -11.01 6.80
CA LEU A 50 -10.05 -10.54 8.05
C LEU A 50 -10.65 -11.23 9.28
N ASN A 51 -11.98 -11.39 9.36
CA ASN A 51 -12.62 -12.08 10.48
C ASN A 51 -12.22 -13.55 10.56
N ASP A 52 -12.27 -14.28 9.43
CA ASP A 52 -11.86 -15.69 9.37
C ASP A 52 -10.37 -15.85 9.69
N GLY A 53 -9.54 -14.91 9.24
CA GLY A 53 -8.11 -14.88 9.55
C GLY A 53 -7.84 -14.70 11.04
N LEU A 54 -8.54 -13.77 11.70
CA LEU A 54 -8.44 -13.55 13.14
C LEU A 54 -8.88 -14.79 13.93
N ASP A 55 -9.99 -15.43 13.55
CA ASP A 55 -10.48 -16.65 14.22
C ASP A 55 -9.52 -17.83 14.03
N ARG A 56 -8.94 -18.02 12.84
CA ARG A 56 -7.89 -19.04 12.58
C ARG A 56 -6.62 -18.77 13.39
N ALA A 57 -6.17 -17.52 13.40
CA ALA A 57 -4.97 -17.13 14.14
C ALA A 57 -5.13 -17.35 15.64
N ALA A 58 -6.34 -17.10 16.17
CA ALA A 58 -6.68 -17.27 17.58
C ALA A 58 -6.82 -18.74 18.03
N ALA A 59 -7.13 -19.67 17.12
CA ALA A 59 -7.51 -21.05 17.45
C ALA A 59 -6.45 -21.82 18.26
N ASN A 60 -5.16 -21.47 18.12
CA ASN A 60 -4.05 -22.12 18.81
C ASN A 60 -2.99 -21.10 19.25
N ALA A 61 -3.40 -19.94 19.72
CA ALA A 61 -2.51 -18.88 20.17
C ALA A 61 -3.00 -18.24 21.46
N GLU A 62 -2.08 -17.85 22.31
CA GLU A 62 -2.35 -16.95 23.45
C GLU A 62 -2.33 -15.48 23.01
N ARG A 63 -1.61 -15.19 21.91
CA ARG A 63 -1.47 -13.85 21.35
C ARG A 63 -1.55 -13.87 19.84
N VAL A 64 -2.26 -12.91 19.27
CA VAL A 64 -2.31 -12.62 17.84
C VAL A 64 -1.80 -11.21 17.58
N VAL A 65 -0.78 -11.09 16.72
CA VAL A 65 -0.24 -9.82 16.28
C VAL A 65 -0.71 -9.58 14.84
N LEU A 66 -1.70 -8.73 14.65
CA LEU A 66 -2.19 -8.31 13.33
C LEU A 66 -1.22 -7.28 12.74
N VAL A 67 -0.68 -7.59 11.57
CA VAL A 67 0.26 -6.74 10.84
C VAL A 67 -0.38 -6.25 9.55
N PRO A 68 -0.82 -4.99 9.46
CA PRO A 68 -1.40 -4.42 8.24
C PRO A 68 -0.34 -4.28 7.14
N PHE A 69 -0.44 -5.10 6.08
CA PHE A 69 0.48 -5.05 4.94
C PHE A 69 0.00 -4.06 3.89
N ILE A 70 -0.05 -2.80 4.29
CA ILE A 70 -0.66 -1.70 3.56
C ILE A 70 0.22 -0.46 3.69
N LEU A 71 0.46 0.24 2.57
CA LEU A 71 1.30 1.44 2.55
C LEU A 71 0.63 2.62 3.26
N ASN A 72 -0.64 2.88 2.93
CA ASN A 72 -1.39 4.02 3.44
C ASN A 72 -2.67 3.58 4.11
N ALA A 73 -2.90 4.01 5.34
CA ALA A 73 -4.18 3.84 6.00
C ALA A 73 -5.24 4.74 5.36
N ALA A 74 -6.06 4.16 4.47
CA ALA A 74 -7.29 4.77 3.98
C ALA A 74 -8.52 4.17 4.71
N GLY A 75 -9.73 4.58 4.34
CA GLY A 75 -10.96 4.28 5.08
C GLY A 75 -11.13 2.83 5.56
N HIS A 76 -10.89 1.84 4.70
CA HIS A 76 -11.00 0.42 5.08
C HIS A 76 -10.07 0.03 6.25
N VAL A 77 -8.81 0.47 6.22
CA VAL A 77 -7.83 0.18 7.28
C VAL A 77 -8.18 0.92 8.57
N LYS A 78 -8.66 2.16 8.46
CA LYS A 78 -9.00 3.00 9.62
C LYS A 78 -10.28 2.54 10.32
N MET A 79 -11.19 1.88 9.61
CA MET A 79 -12.52 1.52 10.10
C MET A 79 -12.68 0.01 10.28
N GLU A 80 -12.39 -0.78 9.26
CA GLU A 80 -12.73 -2.21 9.25
C GLU A 80 -11.79 -3.05 10.12
N MET A 81 -10.48 -2.78 10.09
CA MET A 81 -9.53 -3.53 10.92
C MET A 81 -9.80 -3.38 12.42
N PRO A 82 -9.95 -2.17 12.97
CA PRO A 82 -10.27 -2.02 14.38
C PRO A 82 -11.57 -2.71 14.77
N ALA A 83 -12.62 -2.56 13.96
CA ALA A 83 -13.90 -3.19 14.22
C ALA A 83 -13.81 -4.73 14.23
N ALA A 84 -13.05 -5.31 13.29
CA ALA A 84 -12.83 -6.75 13.23
C ALA A 84 -12.03 -7.28 14.43
N VAL A 85 -11.03 -6.53 14.88
CA VAL A 85 -10.24 -6.88 16.07
C VAL A 85 -11.07 -6.78 17.34
N ASP A 86 -11.88 -5.74 17.50
CA ASP A 86 -12.78 -5.60 18.65
C ASP A 86 -13.81 -6.76 18.68
N ALA A 87 -14.34 -7.14 17.54
CA ALA A 87 -15.22 -8.31 17.42
C ALA A 87 -14.49 -9.63 17.74
N ALA A 88 -13.22 -9.78 17.31
CA ALA A 88 -12.41 -10.96 17.62
C ALA A 88 -12.10 -11.07 19.13
N ARG A 89 -11.84 -9.97 19.81
CA ARG A 89 -11.66 -9.91 21.27
C ARG A 89 -12.88 -10.42 22.02
N VAL A 90 -14.08 -10.12 21.53
CA VAL A 90 -15.33 -10.63 22.12
C VAL A 90 -15.48 -12.13 21.89
N ARG A 91 -15.13 -12.63 20.70
CA ARG A 91 -15.22 -14.06 20.36
C ARG A 91 -14.15 -14.92 21.07
N HIS A 92 -12.96 -14.33 21.29
CA HIS A 92 -11.79 -15.04 21.85
C HIS A 92 -11.23 -14.28 23.06
N PRO A 93 -11.97 -14.18 24.19
CA PRO A 93 -11.58 -13.37 25.35
C PRO A 93 -10.29 -13.84 26.04
N GLN A 94 -9.84 -15.05 25.76
CA GLN A 94 -8.60 -15.64 26.30
C GLN A 94 -7.36 -15.29 25.45
N VAL A 95 -7.54 -14.68 24.27
CA VAL A 95 -6.45 -14.36 23.33
C VAL A 95 -6.17 -12.86 23.38
N GLU A 96 -4.90 -12.50 23.51
CA GLU A 96 -4.45 -11.11 23.40
C GLU A 96 -4.32 -10.72 21.93
N PHE A 97 -5.07 -9.73 21.48
CA PHE A 97 -4.97 -9.17 20.13
C PHE A 97 -4.23 -7.83 20.13
N LEU A 98 -3.09 -7.80 19.47
CA LEU A 98 -2.30 -6.61 19.19
C LEU A 98 -2.38 -6.26 17.72
N VAL A 99 -2.34 -4.96 17.39
CA VAL A 99 -2.27 -4.49 16.02
C VAL A 99 -1.05 -3.59 15.87
N THR A 100 -0.18 -3.91 14.93
CA THR A 100 0.97 -3.05 14.63
C THR A 100 0.54 -1.88 13.75
N ARG A 101 1.42 -0.90 13.61
CA ARG A 101 1.23 0.13 12.59
C ARG A 101 1.27 -0.50 11.20
N HIS A 102 0.54 0.08 10.26
CA HIS A 102 0.71 -0.21 8.83
C HIS A 102 2.12 0.18 8.36
N LEU A 103 2.53 -0.21 7.16
CA LEU A 103 3.88 0.08 6.67
C LEU A 103 4.20 1.58 6.73
N GLY A 104 3.29 2.42 6.26
CA GLY A 104 3.45 3.87 6.27
C GLY A 104 4.44 4.38 5.23
N MET A 105 4.51 5.69 5.09
CA MET A 105 5.45 6.39 4.21
C MET A 105 6.59 7.00 5.06
N GLY A 106 7.33 6.13 5.78
CA GLY A 106 8.44 6.49 6.65
C GLY A 106 9.80 6.49 5.95
N ARG A 107 10.86 6.59 6.77
CA ARG A 107 12.25 6.61 6.31
C ARG A 107 12.66 5.29 5.64
N GLU A 108 12.13 4.18 6.12
CA GLU A 108 12.41 2.84 5.59
C GLU A 108 11.86 2.72 4.16
N LEU A 109 10.62 3.16 3.93
CA LEU A 109 10.04 3.18 2.59
C LEU A 109 10.74 4.20 1.67
N PHE A 110 11.16 5.35 2.22
CA PHE A 110 11.99 6.29 1.46
C PHE A 110 13.25 5.62 0.92
N ALA A 111 13.97 4.83 1.73
CA ALA A 111 15.17 4.12 1.28
C ALA A 111 14.87 3.14 0.14
N VAL A 112 13.73 2.43 0.19
CA VAL A 112 13.28 1.54 -0.89
C VAL A 112 12.99 2.33 -2.17
N LEU A 113 12.29 3.46 -2.07
CA LEU A 113 11.98 4.31 -3.22
C LEU A 113 13.24 4.95 -3.81
N GLN A 114 14.17 5.41 -2.97
CA GLN A 114 15.47 5.94 -3.41
C GLN A 114 16.25 4.87 -4.18
N ALA A 115 16.33 3.65 -3.66
CA ALA A 115 16.99 2.54 -4.36
C ALA A 115 16.31 2.21 -5.71
N GLN A 116 14.99 2.42 -5.85
CA GLN A 116 14.30 2.28 -7.13
C GLN A 116 14.73 3.39 -8.12
N VAL A 117 14.80 4.65 -7.66
CA VAL A 117 15.29 5.76 -8.48
C VAL A 117 16.72 5.46 -8.96
N ASP A 118 17.62 5.10 -8.05
CA ASP A 118 19.02 4.79 -8.36
C ASP A 118 19.18 3.66 -9.37
N ARG A 119 18.36 2.59 -9.24
CA ARG A 119 18.34 1.47 -10.20
C ARG A 119 17.92 1.93 -11.59
N GLN A 120 16.89 2.78 -11.69
CA GLN A 120 16.44 3.30 -12.97
C GLN A 120 17.44 4.27 -13.58
N MET A 121 18.03 5.14 -12.78
CA MET A 121 19.12 6.02 -13.25
C MET A 121 20.28 5.23 -13.83
N LYS A 122 20.75 4.19 -13.14
CA LYS A 122 21.82 3.30 -13.62
C LYS A 122 21.46 2.55 -14.92
N ALA A 123 20.18 2.32 -15.17
CA ALA A 123 19.70 1.65 -16.38
C ALA A 123 19.57 2.59 -17.58
N LEU A 124 19.62 3.91 -17.39
CA LEU A 124 19.62 4.89 -18.48
C LEU A 124 20.97 4.90 -19.19
N ALA A 125 20.96 5.11 -20.51
CA ALA A 125 22.17 5.16 -21.32
C ALA A 125 23.10 6.33 -20.94
N VAL A 126 22.52 7.46 -20.55
CA VAL A 126 23.23 8.66 -20.12
C VAL A 126 22.57 9.18 -18.84
N PRO A 127 22.92 8.64 -17.67
CA PRO A 127 22.30 9.05 -16.41
C PRO A 127 22.78 10.45 -16.01
N ASP A 128 21.89 11.44 -16.17
CA ASP A 128 22.13 12.81 -15.76
C ASP A 128 20.93 13.31 -14.94
N PRO A 129 21.07 13.56 -13.63
CA PRO A 129 19.98 14.02 -12.77
C PRO A 129 19.38 15.36 -13.22
N GLN A 130 20.20 16.27 -13.78
CA GLN A 130 19.74 17.62 -14.17
C GLN A 130 18.77 17.55 -15.35
N THR A 131 18.88 16.56 -16.21
CA THR A 131 18.00 16.38 -17.37
C THR A 131 17.03 15.20 -17.21
N THR A 132 17.00 14.56 -16.03
CA THR A 132 16.12 13.46 -15.70
C THR A 132 15.06 13.89 -14.68
N GLY A 133 13.80 13.95 -15.10
CA GLY A 133 12.69 14.11 -14.18
C GLY A 133 12.32 12.78 -13.50
N VAL A 134 11.94 12.85 -12.23
CA VAL A 134 11.44 11.69 -11.46
C VAL A 134 9.95 11.85 -11.22
N VAL A 135 9.18 10.77 -11.39
CA VAL A 135 7.75 10.74 -11.10
C VAL A 135 7.45 9.59 -10.13
N LEU A 136 7.07 9.92 -8.91
CA LEU A 136 6.48 8.93 -8.00
C LEU A 136 5.01 8.71 -8.40
N LEU A 137 4.66 7.47 -8.74
CA LEU A 137 3.35 7.11 -9.27
C LEU A 137 2.56 6.27 -8.28
N GLY A 138 1.61 6.88 -7.58
CA GLY A 138 0.72 6.19 -6.65
C GLY A 138 -0.64 5.83 -7.25
N ARG A 139 -1.44 5.08 -6.49
CA ARG A 139 -2.83 4.77 -6.85
C ARG A 139 -3.71 6.03 -6.79
N GLY A 140 -3.48 6.86 -5.80
CA GLY A 140 -4.37 7.94 -5.38
C GLY A 140 -5.42 7.46 -4.37
N SER A 141 -5.91 8.40 -3.60
CA SER A 141 -6.93 8.20 -2.56
C SER A 141 -7.91 9.38 -2.55
N SER A 142 -9.13 9.14 -2.07
CA SER A 142 -10.06 10.21 -1.66
C SER A 142 -9.63 10.88 -0.36
N ASP A 143 -8.76 10.24 0.41
CA ASP A 143 -8.15 10.81 1.62
C ASP A 143 -6.94 11.69 1.23
N ALA A 144 -7.07 13.00 1.44
CA ALA A 144 -6.04 13.97 1.14
C ALA A 144 -4.76 13.74 1.97
N GLY A 145 -4.87 13.21 3.19
CA GLY A 145 -3.74 12.84 4.03
C GLY A 145 -2.89 11.74 3.38
N ALA A 146 -3.52 10.68 2.87
CA ALA A 146 -2.83 9.61 2.16
C ALA A 146 -2.12 10.10 0.88
N ASN A 147 -2.70 11.05 0.16
CA ASN A 147 -2.05 11.68 -0.98
C ASN A 147 -0.88 12.59 -0.55
N GLY A 148 -1.03 13.27 0.60
CA GLY A 148 0.01 14.09 1.22
C GLY A 148 1.25 13.29 1.63
N GLU A 149 1.07 12.06 2.09
CA GLU A 149 2.19 11.17 2.41
C GLU A 149 3.06 10.88 1.17
N LEU A 150 2.44 10.64 0.01
CA LEU A 150 3.19 10.46 -1.23
C LEU A 150 3.90 11.75 -1.67
N ALA A 151 3.28 12.91 -1.47
CA ALA A 151 3.91 14.21 -1.75
C ALA A 151 5.14 14.43 -0.85
N ARG A 152 5.08 14.02 0.41
CA ARG A 152 6.23 14.03 1.31
C ARG A 152 7.37 13.14 0.80
N MET A 153 7.07 11.94 0.29
CA MET A 153 8.10 11.08 -0.32
C MET A 153 8.74 11.75 -1.53
N ALA A 154 7.97 12.36 -2.42
CA ALA A 154 8.49 13.09 -3.56
C ALA A 154 9.43 14.24 -3.12
N ARG A 155 9.04 14.98 -2.08
CA ARG A 155 9.89 16.03 -1.51
C ARG A 155 11.19 15.46 -0.94
N TRP A 156 11.14 14.35 -0.23
CA TRP A 156 12.35 13.72 0.33
C TRP A 156 13.29 13.19 -0.76
N ILE A 157 12.74 12.61 -1.84
CA ILE A 157 13.55 12.22 -3.02
C ILE A 157 14.22 13.44 -3.65
N PHE A 158 13.50 14.56 -3.79
CA PHE A 158 14.06 15.80 -4.30
C PHE A 158 15.23 16.31 -3.44
N GLU A 159 15.05 16.35 -2.10
CA GLU A 159 16.08 16.84 -1.17
C GLU A 159 17.33 15.93 -1.10
N ALA A 160 17.17 14.65 -1.40
CA ALA A 160 18.25 13.67 -1.30
C ALA A 160 19.04 13.52 -2.62
N ASN A 161 18.60 14.15 -3.70
CA ASN A 161 19.16 14.00 -5.03
C ASN A 161 19.39 15.35 -5.70
N GLU A 162 20.06 15.31 -6.87
CA GLU A 162 20.32 16.49 -7.71
C GLU A 162 19.32 16.64 -8.88
N HIS A 163 18.19 15.93 -8.82
CA HIS A 163 17.14 16.04 -9.84
C HIS A 163 16.47 17.41 -9.78
N GLU A 164 16.38 18.09 -10.93
CA GLU A 164 15.69 19.38 -11.01
C GLU A 164 14.18 19.24 -10.82
N LEU A 165 13.60 18.12 -11.27
CA LEU A 165 12.16 17.86 -11.17
C LEU A 165 11.89 16.50 -10.51
N VAL A 166 11.20 16.53 -9.39
CA VAL A 166 10.62 15.36 -8.75
C VAL A 166 9.14 15.63 -8.49
N ASP A 167 8.30 14.96 -9.22
CA ASP A 167 6.84 15.14 -9.18
C ASP A 167 6.14 13.89 -8.66
N LEU A 168 4.85 14.04 -8.34
CA LEU A 168 3.96 12.94 -8.06
C LEU A 168 2.85 12.86 -9.11
N ALA A 169 2.41 11.64 -9.40
CA ALA A 169 1.26 11.37 -10.25
C ALA A 169 0.43 10.22 -9.69
N PHE A 170 -0.80 10.09 -10.18
CA PHE A 170 -1.73 9.08 -9.72
C PHE A 170 -2.36 8.30 -10.88
N THR A 171 -2.52 6.98 -10.68
CA THR A 171 -3.16 6.12 -11.67
C THR A 171 -4.68 6.23 -11.66
N GLY A 172 -5.28 6.65 -10.54
CA GLY A 172 -6.72 6.77 -10.36
C GLY A 172 -7.10 7.73 -9.23
N VAL A 173 -8.36 7.82 -8.92
CA VAL A 173 -9.00 8.49 -7.78
C VAL A 173 -8.74 10.00 -7.73
N THR A 174 -7.50 10.46 -7.79
CA THR A 174 -7.11 11.88 -7.71
C THR A 174 -6.17 12.29 -8.84
N TRP A 175 -5.76 13.53 -8.87
CA TRP A 175 -4.90 14.17 -9.89
C TRP A 175 -3.60 14.68 -9.26
N PRO A 176 -2.55 14.92 -10.08
CA PRO A 176 -2.45 14.81 -11.54
C PRO A 176 -2.26 13.37 -12.04
N ARG A 177 -2.58 13.10 -13.32
CA ARG A 177 -2.32 11.84 -14.00
C ARG A 177 -0.90 11.78 -14.54
N LEU A 178 -0.39 10.55 -14.79
CA LEU A 178 0.97 10.32 -15.25
C LEU A 178 1.28 11.09 -16.54
N GLU A 179 0.40 11.02 -17.55
CA GLU A 179 0.61 11.71 -18.81
C GLU A 179 0.76 13.24 -18.64
N THR A 180 -0.04 13.82 -17.75
CA THR A 180 0.01 15.26 -17.48
C THR A 180 1.36 15.67 -16.89
N ILE A 181 1.90 14.87 -15.96
CA ILE A 181 3.19 15.14 -15.33
C ILE A 181 4.32 14.93 -16.32
N VAL A 182 4.32 13.82 -17.07
CA VAL A 182 5.33 13.56 -18.11
C VAL A 182 5.37 14.69 -19.13
N GLN A 183 4.21 15.12 -19.65
CA GLN A 183 4.15 16.27 -20.58
C GLN A 183 4.70 17.56 -19.97
N ARG A 184 4.43 17.79 -18.68
CA ARG A 184 4.95 18.97 -17.97
C ARG A 184 6.46 18.91 -17.87
N GLN A 185 7.04 17.80 -17.45
CA GLN A 185 8.48 17.62 -17.32
C GLN A 185 9.19 17.76 -18.67
N ILE A 186 8.66 17.17 -19.74
CA ILE A 186 9.20 17.33 -21.10
C ILE A 186 9.17 18.78 -21.56
N LYS A 187 8.07 19.52 -21.31
CA LYS A 187 7.97 20.95 -21.63
C LYS A 187 8.96 21.82 -20.85
N LEU A 188 9.36 21.39 -19.66
CA LEU A 188 10.37 22.03 -18.82
C LEU A 188 11.81 21.61 -19.18
N GLY A 189 11.99 20.80 -20.22
CA GLY A 189 13.31 20.48 -20.77
C GLY A 189 13.87 19.11 -20.35
N MET A 190 13.11 18.29 -19.65
CA MET A 190 13.58 16.94 -19.28
C MET A 190 13.73 16.05 -20.52
N MET A 191 14.91 15.49 -20.67
CA MET A 191 15.29 14.58 -21.76
C MET A 191 15.03 13.11 -21.38
N GLN A 192 14.86 12.85 -20.10
CA GLN A 192 14.66 11.55 -19.52
C GLN A 192 13.61 11.62 -18.41
N VAL A 193 12.81 10.57 -18.24
CA VAL A 193 11.81 10.48 -17.16
C VAL A 193 11.90 9.12 -16.49
N VAL A 194 12.19 9.13 -15.21
CA VAL A 194 12.14 7.93 -14.35
C VAL A 194 10.80 7.88 -13.63
N ILE A 195 10.05 6.82 -13.87
CA ILE A 195 8.74 6.59 -13.25
C ILE A 195 8.90 5.49 -12.20
N VAL A 196 8.59 5.79 -10.95
CA VAL A 196 8.66 4.84 -9.83
C VAL A 196 7.24 4.55 -9.33
N PRO A 197 6.68 3.37 -9.68
CA PRO A 197 5.41 2.92 -9.14
C PRO A 197 5.50 2.68 -7.63
N VAL A 198 4.63 3.32 -6.85
CA VAL A 198 4.56 3.14 -5.40
C VAL A 198 3.51 2.08 -5.08
N TYR A 199 3.91 0.82 -5.33
CA TYR A 199 3.08 -0.38 -5.19
C TYR A 199 3.89 -1.52 -4.59
N LEU A 200 3.27 -2.29 -3.69
CA LEU A 200 3.89 -3.46 -3.08
C LEU A 200 3.92 -4.66 -4.03
N PHE A 201 2.85 -4.91 -4.76
CA PHE A 201 2.67 -6.12 -5.55
C PHE A 201 2.15 -5.83 -6.94
N THR A 202 2.24 -6.85 -7.82
CA THR A 202 1.66 -6.82 -9.14
C THR A 202 0.14 -6.71 -9.11
N GLY A 203 -0.45 -6.50 -10.26
CA GLY A 203 -1.90 -6.47 -10.43
C GLY A 203 -2.30 -5.65 -11.64
N VAL A 204 -3.60 -5.55 -11.87
CA VAL A 204 -4.19 -4.83 -13.01
C VAL A 204 -3.62 -3.42 -13.17
N LEU A 205 -3.32 -2.73 -12.06
CA LEU A 205 -2.78 -1.36 -12.13
C LEU A 205 -1.33 -1.34 -12.63
N ILE A 206 -0.50 -2.28 -12.20
CA ILE A 206 0.90 -2.39 -12.69
C ILE A 206 0.93 -2.68 -14.18
N GLU A 207 0.11 -3.60 -14.67
CA GLU A 207 0.03 -3.89 -16.11
C GLU A 207 -0.48 -2.68 -16.90
N ARG A 208 -1.45 -1.95 -16.36
CA ARG A 208 -1.92 -0.69 -16.95
C ARG A 208 -0.83 0.38 -17.01
N ILE A 209 0.00 0.50 -15.96
CA ILE A 209 1.14 1.41 -15.91
C ILE A 209 2.16 1.05 -16.99
N LYS A 210 2.51 -0.23 -17.13
CA LYS A 210 3.43 -0.70 -18.19
C LYS A 210 2.93 -0.28 -19.59
N ALA A 211 1.66 -0.58 -19.89
CA ALA A 211 1.05 -0.20 -21.14
C ALA A 211 0.98 1.33 -21.35
N GLN A 212 0.79 2.09 -20.30
CA GLN A 212 0.75 3.56 -20.33
C GLN A 212 2.14 4.13 -20.63
N VAL A 213 3.18 3.63 -19.98
CA VAL A 213 4.56 4.04 -20.24
C VAL A 213 5.00 3.68 -21.65
N GLU A 214 4.57 2.51 -22.17
CA GLU A 214 4.87 2.14 -23.54
C GLU A 214 4.23 3.10 -24.57
N ARG A 215 3.00 3.54 -24.34
CA ARG A 215 2.39 4.61 -25.15
C ARG A 215 3.14 5.92 -25.08
N LEU A 216 3.66 6.29 -23.89
CA LEU A 216 4.48 7.50 -23.73
C LEU A 216 5.81 7.40 -24.48
N ARG A 217 6.47 6.23 -24.51
CA ARG A 217 7.66 5.98 -25.31
C ARG A 217 7.40 6.19 -26.81
N GLN A 218 6.27 5.71 -27.30
CA GLN A 218 5.87 5.89 -28.70
C GLN A 218 5.52 7.36 -29.00
N GLN A 219 4.91 8.07 -28.07
CA GLN A 219 4.51 9.46 -28.23
C GLN A 219 5.72 10.42 -28.16
N TYR A 220 6.74 10.06 -27.38
CA TYR A 220 7.92 10.88 -27.15
C TYR A 220 9.22 10.10 -27.42
N PRO A 221 9.49 9.72 -28.69
CA PRO A 221 10.63 8.85 -29.02
C PRO A 221 11.99 9.49 -28.72
N GLN A 222 12.04 10.81 -28.55
CA GLN A 222 13.26 11.55 -28.17
C GLN A 222 13.53 11.54 -26.66
N VAL A 223 12.59 11.04 -25.82
CA VAL A 223 12.72 10.99 -24.36
C VAL A 223 13.00 9.57 -23.90
N ALA A 224 14.03 9.39 -23.09
CA ALA A 224 14.29 8.09 -22.46
C ALA A 224 13.40 7.88 -21.23
N PHE A 225 12.78 6.71 -21.13
CA PHE A 225 11.90 6.36 -20.01
C PHE A 225 12.45 5.19 -19.19
N GLY A 226 12.76 5.43 -17.92
CA GLY A 226 12.95 4.41 -16.90
C GLY A 226 11.61 4.08 -16.22
N LEU A 227 11.32 2.79 -16.05
CA LEU A 227 10.14 2.34 -15.29
C LEU A 227 10.58 1.39 -14.19
N GLY A 228 10.43 1.81 -12.95
CA GLY A 228 10.62 0.97 -11.77
C GLY A 228 9.59 -0.15 -11.67
N THR A 229 9.85 -1.09 -10.79
CA THR A 229 8.96 -2.23 -10.50
C THR A 229 8.24 -2.01 -9.16
N HIS A 230 7.22 -2.81 -8.89
CA HIS A 230 6.69 -2.96 -7.52
C HIS A 230 7.78 -3.51 -6.59
N PHE A 231 7.67 -3.25 -5.29
CA PHE A 231 8.79 -3.44 -4.36
C PHE A 231 8.45 -4.27 -3.11
N GLY A 232 7.34 -5.02 -3.12
CA GLY A 232 6.95 -5.81 -1.95
C GLY A 232 7.99 -6.83 -1.49
N PHE A 233 8.83 -7.34 -2.42
CA PHE A 233 9.92 -8.28 -2.11
C PHE A 233 11.27 -7.59 -1.88
N ASP A 234 11.32 -6.26 -1.80
CA ASP A 234 12.54 -5.55 -1.41
C ASP A 234 12.91 -5.90 0.05
N GLN A 235 14.20 -6.07 0.34
CA GLN A 235 14.65 -6.43 1.68
C GLN A 235 14.18 -5.42 2.74
N GLY A 236 14.15 -4.12 2.39
CA GLY A 236 13.66 -3.07 3.27
C GLY A 236 12.20 -3.24 3.70
N ILE A 237 11.38 -3.96 2.91
CA ILE A 237 9.99 -4.28 3.31
C ILE A 237 9.96 -5.40 4.35
N PHE A 238 10.81 -6.44 4.21
CA PHE A 238 10.96 -7.46 5.24
C PHE A 238 11.46 -6.87 6.55
N ASP A 239 12.51 -6.06 6.49
CA ASP A 239 13.10 -5.40 7.65
C ASP A 239 12.10 -4.48 8.37
N LEU A 240 11.27 -3.78 7.59
CA LEU A 240 10.19 -2.94 8.12
C LEU A 240 9.12 -3.78 8.84
N LEU A 241 8.70 -4.91 8.27
CA LEU A 241 7.74 -5.80 8.92
C LEU A 241 8.33 -6.47 10.16
N ASP A 242 9.61 -6.87 10.13
CA ASP A 242 10.31 -7.41 11.29
C ASP A 242 10.32 -6.38 12.43
N ALA A 243 10.63 -5.12 12.12
CA ALA A 243 10.59 -4.03 13.10
C ALA A 243 9.18 -3.81 13.66
N ARG A 244 8.12 -3.96 12.83
CA ARG A 244 6.72 -3.85 13.28
C ARG A 244 6.35 -4.96 14.26
N VAL A 245 6.85 -6.17 14.04
CA VAL A 245 6.55 -7.32 14.92
C VAL A 245 7.34 -7.27 16.23
N VAL A 246 8.61 -6.84 16.16
CA VAL A 246 9.54 -6.91 17.31
C VAL A 246 9.60 -5.60 18.08
N GLY A 247 9.46 -4.46 17.41
CA GLY A 247 9.80 -3.15 17.94
C GLY A 247 8.63 -2.20 18.26
N ASP A 248 7.47 -2.45 17.72
CA ASP A 248 6.29 -1.60 17.92
C ASP A 248 5.44 -2.12 19.09
N GLU A 249 5.96 -2.09 20.31
CA GLU A 249 5.08 -2.13 21.48
C GLU A 249 4.25 -0.83 21.48
N LEU A 250 3.09 -0.88 20.81
CA LEU A 250 2.10 0.16 20.98
C LEU A 250 1.64 0.18 22.44
N PRO A 251 1.49 1.36 23.07
CA PRO A 251 0.93 1.46 24.39
C PRO A 251 -0.37 0.65 24.48
N MET A 252 -0.56 -0.09 25.58
CA MET A 252 -1.81 -0.81 25.84
C MET A 252 -3.01 0.10 25.55
N GLY A 253 -3.80 -0.24 24.52
CA GLY A 253 -5.00 0.51 24.14
C GLY A 253 -4.94 1.28 22.83
N SER A 254 -3.76 1.49 22.20
CA SER A 254 -3.72 2.09 20.86
C SER A 254 -3.59 1.02 19.79
N LEU A 255 -4.64 0.83 19.02
CA LEU A 255 -4.69 -0.19 17.96
C LEU A 255 -4.05 0.29 16.65
N LEU A 256 -4.24 1.56 16.31
CA LEU A 256 -3.74 2.22 15.10
C LEU A 256 -3.52 3.70 15.38
N GLU A 257 -2.79 4.41 14.51
CA GLU A 257 -2.66 5.87 14.58
C GLU A 257 -3.99 6.62 14.61
N CYS A 258 -5.07 5.97 14.20
CA CYS A 258 -6.42 6.51 14.21
C CYS A 258 -7.25 6.15 15.45
N ASP A 259 -6.70 5.39 16.40
CA ASP A 259 -7.40 5.16 17.67
C ASP A 259 -7.52 6.47 18.44
N GLY A 260 -8.76 6.81 18.85
CA GLY A 260 -9.10 8.13 19.37
C GLY A 260 -9.22 9.25 18.32
N CYS A 261 -9.08 8.94 17.05
CA CYS A 261 -9.27 9.91 15.97
C CYS A 261 -10.73 10.39 15.93
N LYS A 262 -10.92 11.72 15.89
CA LYS A 262 -12.26 12.34 15.76
C LYS A 262 -13.04 11.83 14.55
N TYR A 263 -12.35 11.45 13.48
CA TYR A 263 -12.94 10.88 12.28
C TYR A 263 -13.56 9.51 12.52
N ARG A 264 -12.87 8.62 13.26
CA ARG A 264 -13.41 7.31 13.65
C ARG A 264 -14.62 7.48 14.58
N ALA A 265 -14.55 8.38 15.55
CA ALA A 265 -15.67 8.66 16.45
C ALA A 265 -16.91 9.22 15.70
N ALA A 266 -16.70 10.14 14.76
CA ALA A 266 -17.78 10.68 13.92
C ALA A 266 -18.43 9.60 13.06
N ALA A 267 -17.64 8.74 12.39
CA ALA A 267 -18.15 7.67 11.56
C ALA A 267 -18.94 6.60 12.35
N GLN A 268 -18.58 6.36 13.61
CA GLN A 268 -19.35 5.48 14.50
C GLN A 268 -20.71 6.07 14.91
N THR A 269 -20.83 7.41 15.00
CA THR A 269 -22.07 8.09 15.38
C THR A 269 -23.01 8.34 14.21
N GLU A 270 -22.51 8.46 13.00
CA GLU A 270 -23.32 8.83 11.82
C GLU A 270 -23.90 7.65 11.05
N HIS A 271 -23.70 6.40 11.45
CA HIS A 271 -24.15 5.18 10.73
C HIS A 271 -23.86 5.20 9.21
N LEU A 272 -22.85 5.93 8.78
CA LEU A 272 -22.48 6.07 7.38
C LEU A 272 -21.73 4.82 6.92
N HIS A 273 -22.46 3.99 6.19
CA HIS A 273 -22.04 2.82 5.41
C HIS A 273 -21.89 1.51 6.19
N ASP A 274 -23.00 0.78 6.20
CA ASP A 274 -22.99 -0.68 6.40
C ASP A 274 -22.31 -1.31 5.17
N HIS A 275 -21.02 -1.61 5.28
CA HIS A 275 -20.26 -2.39 4.32
C HIS A 275 -20.29 -3.87 4.70
N SER A 276 -21.45 -4.41 4.99
CA SER A 276 -21.63 -5.84 5.06
C SER A 276 -21.48 -6.42 3.65
N HIS A 277 -20.26 -6.71 3.25
CA HIS A 277 -19.95 -7.48 2.05
C HIS A 277 -20.36 -8.94 2.30
N THR A 278 -21.64 -9.24 2.12
CA THR A 278 -22.09 -10.62 1.92
C THR A 278 -21.39 -11.19 0.70
N ALA A 279 -20.98 -12.45 0.78
CA ALA A 279 -20.36 -13.20 -0.31
C ALA A 279 -21.10 -12.94 -1.62
N VAL A 280 -20.37 -12.49 -2.63
CA VAL A 280 -20.93 -12.15 -3.95
C VAL A 280 -21.31 -13.43 -4.65
N GLU A 281 -22.60 -13.63 -4.88
CA GLU A 281 -23.06 -14.47 -5.99
C GLU A 281 -22.67 -13.81 -7.32
N PRO A 282 -22.31 -14.57 -8.35
CA PRO A 282 -21.90 -14.00 -9.61
C PRO A 282 -23.09 -13.46 -10.38
N ASP A 283 -22.94 -12.21 -10.82
CA ASP A 283 -23.57 -11.56 -11.95
C ASP A 283 -25.02 -11.03 -11.82
N ALA A 284 -25.10 -9.72 -11.65
CA ALA A 284 -26.12 -8.89 -12.33
C ALA A 284 -25.58 -7.44 -12.38
N GLY A 285 -25.41 -6.93 -13.60
CA GLY A 285 -24.86 -5.62 -13.90
C GLY A 285 -25.56 -4.48 -13.14
N HIS A 286 -24.76 -3.65 -12.51
CA HIS A 286 -25.20 -2.36 -11.99
C HIS A 286 -24.45 -1.20 -12.64
N ASP A 287 -25.26 -0.44 -13.32
CA ASP A 287 -25.01 0.83 -14.01
C ASP A 287 -24.54 1.90 -13.01
N HIS A 288 -23.30 2.39 -13.19
CA HIS A 288 -22.73 3.48 -12.41
C HIS A 288 -23.18 4.83 -12.96
N ALA A 289 -24.41 5.20 -12.68
CA ALA A 289 -24.86 6.57 -12.87
C ALA A 289 -25.53 7.10 -11.60
N ARG A 290 -24.96 8.16 -11.06
CA ARG A 290 -25.46 9.07 -10.02
C ARG A 290 -25.02 8.82 -8.58
N CYS A 291 -23.87 9.42 -8.24
CA CYS A 291 -23.78 10.22 -7.02
C CYS A 291 -23.47 11.66 -7.43
N GLN A 292 -24.50 12.47 -7.49
CA GLN A 292 -24.38 13.93 -7.62
C GLN A 292 -24.24 14.55 -6.23
N HIS A 293 -23.34 15.50 -6.16
CA HIS A 293 -22.96 16.37 -5.06
C HIS A 293 -24.15 17.02 -4.33
N ALA A 294 -24.00 17.16 -3.02
CA ALA A 294 -24.49 18.31 -2.27
C ALA A 294 -23.39 18.79 -1.33
N HIS A 295 -22.99 20.04 -1.54
CA HIS A 295 -22.20 21.05 -0.84
C HIS A 295 -21.30 20.68 0.34
#